data_1ba7c4b5f917f9177cc33d59db2bd2c9
#
_entry.id   1ba7c4b5f917f9177cc33d59db2bd2c9
#
_cell.length_a   1.000
_cell.length_b   1.000
_cell.length_c   1.000
_cell.angle_alpha   90.00
_cell.angle_beta   90.00
_cell.angle_gamma   90.00
#
_symmetry.space_group_name_H-M   'P 1'
#
loop_
_entity.id
_entity.type
_entity.pdbx_description
1 polymer ?
#
loop_
_entity_poly.entity_id
_entity_poly.type
_entity_poly.pdbx_seq_one_letter_code
_entity_poly.pdbx_strand_id
1 'polypeptide(L)'
;MKLSAGDILNARILIVDDQEANVQLIGQLLGEAGYTCVTSTMIPQDVCALHRKNNYDLILLDLQMPGMDGFQVMTGLKEDGSDSYLPVIVLTAQPGHKLRALQSGAKDFISKPLDLVEVKTRIHNMLEVRLLYKRLEGYSKDLERAVEERTAELRESEARYRSLTELASDWYWEQDENGNFTSVSGPVLEMLGIQVDTLAGDGKATDVAGWNEAEREQLRAAISARQPFLDFPFSRVGSDGVRRQYRVSGQPMFNQSCGFVGYRGIGVEVSTRK
;
A
#
# COMPACT_ATOMS: atom_id res chain seq x y z
N MET A 1 1.47 -16.74 10.62
CA MET A 1 0.28 -17.07 11.43
C MET A 1 -0.41 -18.24 10.77
N LYS A 2 -0.58 -19.37 11.44
CA LYS A 2 -1.24 -20.58 10.89
C LYS A 2 -2.76 -20.46 11.05
N LEU A 3 -3.54 -21.02 10.09
CA LEU A 3 -4.97 -21.27 10.29
C LEU A 3 -5.13 -22.28 11.44
N SER A 4 -6.11 -22.04 12.31
CA SER A 4 -6.47 -23.04 13.32
C SER A 4 -7.42 -24.08 12.71
N ALA A 5 -7.43 -25.29 13.24
CA ALA A 5 -8.40 -26.29 12.84
C ALA A 5 -9.84 -25.80 13.07
N GLY A 6 -10.07 -24.98 14.11
CA GLY A 6 -11.36 -24.36 14.38
C GLY A 6 -11.82 -23.39 13.29
N ASP A 7 -10.90 -22.64 12.67
CA ASP A 7 -11.25 -21.71 11.56
C ASP A 7 -11.84 -22.49 10.38
N ILE A 8 -11.27 -23.66 10.06
CA ILE A 8 -11.75 -24.51 8.94
C ILE A 8 -13.09 -25.16 9.28
N LEU A 9 -13.26 -25.64 10.50
CA LEU A 9 -14.51 -26.30 10.93
C LEU A 9 -15.68 -25.35 11.08
N ASN A 10 -15.43 -24.05 11.28
CA ASN A 10 -16.44 -23.01 11.35
C ASN A 10 -16.69 -22.32 10.00
N ALA A 11 -16.05 -22.79 8.92
CA ALA A 11 -16.29 -22.25 7.58
C ALA A 11 -17.74 -22.50 7.13
N ARG A 12 -18.30 -21.55 6.40
CA ARG A 12 -19.70 -21.61 5.94
C ARG A 12 -19.78 -22.39 4.64
N ILE A 13 -20.48 -23.52 4.67
CA ILE A 13 -20.63 -24.41 3.52
C ILE A 13 -22.08 -24.40 3.06
N LEU A 14 -22.31 -24.27 1.75
CA LEU A 14 -23.63 -24.44 1.12
C LEU A 14 -23.63 -25.74 0.32
N ILE A 15 -24.64 -26.60 0.56
CA ILE A 15 -24.91 -27.78 -0.23
C ILE A 15 -26.07 -27.43 -1.18
N VAL A 16 -25.91 -27.74 -2.47
CA VAL A 16 -26.92 -27.51 -3.52
C VAL A 16 -27.11 -28.80 -4.28
N ASP A 17 -28.23 -29.47 -4.05
CA ASP A 17 -28.63 -30.73 -4.73
C ASP A 17 -30.15 -30.82 -4.69
N ASP A 18 -30.79 -31.17 -5.78
CA ASP A 18 -32.27 -31.30 -5.89
C ASP A 18 -32.82 -32.52 -5.20
N GLN A 19 -31.95 -33.45 -4.81
CA GLN A 19 -32.33 -34.68 -4.12
C GLN A 19 -32.09 -34.57 -2.61
N GLU A 20 -33.17 -34.62 -1.83
CA GLU A 20 -33.12 -34.53 -0.37
C GLU A 20 -32.18 -35.59 0.26
N ALA A 21 -32.16 -36.80 -0.29
CA ALA A 21 -31.29 -37.88 0.20
C ALA A 21 -29.79 -37.53 0.06
N ASN A 22 -29.38 -36.86 -1.02
CA ASN A 22 -28.01 -36.40 -1.19
C ASN A 22 -27.68 -35.27 -0.22
N VAL A 23 -28.57 -34.32 -0.04
CA VAL A 23 -28.41 -33.22 0.94
C VAL A 23 -28.22 -33.77 2.35
N GLN A 24 -29.06 -34.71 2.77
CA GLN A 24 -28.98 -35.34 4.08
C GLN A 24 -27.68 -36.13 4.26
N LEU A 25 -27.27 -36.92 3.27
CA LEU A 25 -26.04 -37.72 3.31
C LEU A 25 -24.81 -36.80 3.45
N ILE A 26 -24.71 -35.76 2.61
CA ILE A 26 -23.54 -34.82 2.66
C ILE A 26 -23.59 -34.03 3.97
N GLY A 27 -24.77 -33.57 4.40
CA GLY A 27 -24.92 -32.83 5.65
C GLY A 27 -24.48 -33.65 6.87
N GLN A 28 -24.89 -34.94 6.94
CA GLN A 28 -24.47 -35.86 8.00
C GLN A 28 -22.94 -36.06 7.98
N LEU A 29 -22.37 -36.32 6.80
CA LEU A 29 -20.94 -36.50 6.60
C LEU A 29 -20.13 -35.29 7.09
N LEU A 30 -20.57 -34.09 6.75
CA LEU A 30 -19.92 -32.85 7.20
C LEU A 30 -20.08 -32.64 8.69
N GLY A 31 -21.24 -32.94 9.25
CA GLY A 31 -21.49 -32.90 10.70
C GLY A 31 -20.57 -33.85 11.45
N GLU A 32 -20.44 -35.12 11.00
CA GLU A 32 -19.52 -36.10 11.58
C GLU A 32 -18.04 -35.69 11.44
N ALA A 33 -17.72 -34.91 10.40
CA ALA A 33 -16.38 -34.33 10.23
C ALA A 33 -16.11 -33.11 11.11
N GLY A 34 -17.13 -32.61 11.84
CA GLY A 34 -17.02 -31.50 12.78
C GLY A 34 -17.31 -30.12 12.18
N TYR A 35 -17.78 -30.02 10.94
CA TYR A 35 -18.20 -28.75 10.35
C TYR A 35 -19.50 -28.25 11.00
N THR A 36 -19.52 -27.02 11.49
CA THR A 36 -20.61 -26.48 12.30
C THR A 36 -21.57 -25.56 11.54
N CYS A 37 -21.11 -24.97 10.44
CA CYS A 37 -21.84 -23.96 9.67
C CYS A 37 -22.20 -24.48 8.27
N VAL A 38 -23.01 -25.53 8.23
CA VAL A 38 -23.48 -26.14 6.98
C VAL A 38 -24.96 -25.76 6.76
N THR A 39 -25.26 -25.27 5.56
CA THR A 39 -26.63 -25.01 5.10
C THR A 39 -26.88 -25.70 3.77
N SER A 40 -28.12 -25.88 3.39
CA SER A 40 -28.48 -26.53 2.13
C SER A 40 -29.65 -25.84 1.43
N THR A 41 -29.73 -26.02 0.12
CA THR A 41 -30.87 -25.65 -0.68
C THR A 41 -31.09 -26.69 -1.78
N MET A 42 -32.36 -26.94 -2.07
CA MET A 42 -32.79 -27.77 -3.22
C MET A 42 -33.24 -26.89 -4.41
N ILE A 43 -33.10 -25.56 -4.27
CA ILE A 43 -33.56 -24.59 -5.27
C ILE A 43 -32.30 -23.87 -5.83
N PRO A 44 -31.84 -24.25 -7.04
CA PRO A 44 -30.60 -23.68 -7.59
C PRO A 44 -30.68 -22.17 -7.86
N GLN A 45 -31.88 -21.63 -8.11
CA GLN A 45 -32.13 -20.21 -8.34
C GLN A 45 -31.80 -19.35 -7.12
N ASP A 46 -31.89 -19.90 -5.90
CA ASP A 46 -31.64 -19.16 -4.66
C ASP A 46 -30.16 -19.01 -4.31
N VAL A 47 -29.31 -19.79 -4.97
CA VAL A 47 -27.85 -19.88 -4.59
C VAL A 47 -27.17 -18.55 -4.56
N CYS A 48 -27.31 -17.71 -5.58
CA CYS A 48 -26.69 -16.39 -5.63
C CYS A 48 -27.19 -15.46 -4.51
N ALA A 49 -28.51 -15.46 -4.25
CA ALA A 49 -29.10 -14.67 -3.17
C ALA A 49 -28.66 -15.15 -1.79
N LEU A 50 -28.61 -16.48 -1.60
CA LEU A 50 -28.11 -17.09 -0.37
C LEU A 50 -26.63 -16.77 -0.14
N HIS A 51 -25.79 -16.82 -1.20
CA HIS A 51 -24.39 -16.50 -1.08
C HIS A 51 -24.17 -15.03 -0.69
N ARG A 52 -24.86 -14.09 -1.35
CA ARG A 52 -24.81 -12.66 -0.98
C ARG A 52 -25.21 -12.40 0.47
N LYS A 53 -26.19 -13.10 0.98
CA LYS A 53 -26.69 -12.95 2.36
C LYS A 53 -25.74 -13.56 3.39
N ASN A 54 -25.19 -14.74 3.12
CA ASN A 54 -24.50 -15.56 4.12
C ASN A 54 -22.97 -15.59 3.95
N ASN A 55 -22.43 -15.15 2.78
CA ASN A 55 -21.00 -15.16 2.47
C ASN A 55 -20.34 -16.53 2.68
N TYR A 56 -20.82 -17.54 1.95
CA TYR A 56 -20.28 -18.89 2.04
C TYR A 56 -18.80 -18.98 1.67
N ASP A 57 -18.09 -19.90 2.30
CA ASP A 57 -16.68 -20.18 2.06
C ASP A 57 -16.46 -21.30 1.05
N LEU A 58 -17.48 -22.14 0.86
CA LEU A 58 -17.49 -23.25 -0.10
C LEU A 58 -18.90 -23.55 -0.54
N ILE A 59 -19.08 -23.87 -1.81
CA ILE A 59 -20.33 -24.40 -2.35
C ILE A 59 -20.06 -25.81 -2.89
N LEU A 60 -20.86 -26.78 -2.43
CA LEU A 60 -20.98 -28.12 -2.99
C LEU A 60 -22.18 -28.13 -3.91
N LEU A 61 -21.97 -28.35 -5.21
CA LEU A 61 -22.99 -28.12 -6.23
C LEU A 61 -23.20 -29.38 -7.08
N ASP A 62 -24.41 -29.90 -7.08
CA ASP A 62 -24.80 -30.88 -8.09
C ASP A 62 -24.92 -30.21 -9.46
N LEU A 63 -24.53 -30.95 -10.51
CA LEU A 63 -24.70 -30.46 -11.88
C LEU A 63 -26.04 -30.73 -12.48
N GLN A 64 -26.69 -31.84 -12.09
CA GLN A 64 -27.88 -32.35 -12.74
C GLN A 64 -29.12 -32.04 -11.90
N MET A 65 -29.58 -30.81 -12.01
CA MET A 65 -30.81 -30.36 -11.33
C MET A 65 -31.87 -29.91 -12.35
N PRO A 66 -33.16 -30.15 -12.08
CA PRO A 66 -34.21 -29.70 -12.95
C PRO A 66 -34.38 -28.18 -12.97
N GLY A 67 -34.71 -27.63 -14.13
CA GLY A 67 -34.95 -26.19 -14.31
C GLY A 67 -33.68 -25.34 -14.49
N MET A 68 -32.74 -25.39 -13.56
CA MET A 68 -31.45 -24.71 -13.66
C MET A 68 -30.34 -25.68 -13.33
N ASP A 69 -29.41 -25.90 -14.27
CA ASP A 69 -28.28 -26.78 -14.07
C ASP A 69 -27.16 -26.11 -13.28
N GLY A 70 -26.21 -26.91 -12.74
CA GLY A 70 -25.12 -26.39 -11.97
C GLY A 70 -24.15 -25.47 -12.76
N PHE A 71 -24.11 -25.58 -14.10
CA PHE A 71 -23.32 -24.68 -14.94
C PHE A 71 -23.91 -23.27 -14.96
N GLN A 72 -25.25 -23.18 -15.02
CA GLN A 72 -25.97 -21.90 -14.96
C GLN A 72 -25.78 -21.24 -13.59
N VAL A 73 -25.82 -22.02 -12.49
CA VAL A 73 -25.52 -21.53 -11.15
C VAL A 73 -24.10 -20.96 -11.07
N MET A 74 -23.10 -21.67 -11.60
CA MET A 74 -21.72 -21.19 -11.61
C MET A 74 -21.54 -19.90 -12.44
N THR A 75 -22.29 -19.78 -13.55
CA THR A 75 -22.28 -18.56 -14.36
C THR A 75 -22.86 -17.38 -13.57
N GLY A 76 -24.00 -17.58 -12.91
CA GLY A 76 -24.59 -16.54 -12.06
C GLY A 76 -23.69 -16.10 -10.90
N LEU A 77 -23.00 -17.04 -10.24
CA LEU A 77 -22.04 -16.71 -9.17
C LEU A 77 -20.84 -15.90 -9.68
N LYS A 78 -20.37 -16.14 -10.92
CA LYS A 78 -19.31 -15.35 -11.54
C LYS A 78 -19.76 -13.94 -11.91
N GLU A 79 -20.97 -13.81 -12.47
CA GLU A 79 -21.53 -12.52 -12.89
C GLU A 79 -21.84 -11.62 -11.70
N ASP A 80 -22.17 -12.20 -10.55
CA ASP A 80 -22.45 -11.47 -9.31
C ASP A 80 -21.20 -10.74 -8.76
N GLY A 81 -19.99 -11.18 -9.13
CA GLY A 81 -18.72 -10.47 -8.88
C GLY A 81 -18.40 -10.17 -7.41
N SER A 82 -19.24 -10.63 -6.49
CA SER A 82 -19.18 -10.27 -5.07
C SER A 82 -17.99 -10.88 -4.32
N ASP A 83 -17.38 -11.91 -4.88
CA ASP A 83 -16.28 -12.64 -4.23
C ASP A 83 -15.21 -13.06 -5.25
N SER A 84 -13.99 -12.56 -5.08
CA SER A 84 -12.86 -12.81 -6.01
C SER A 84 -12.44 -14.28 -6.06
N TYR A 85 -12.69 -15.05 -5.01
CA TYR A 85 -12.28 -16.46 -4.91
C TYR A 85 -13.28 -17.29 -4.09
N LEU A 86 -14.52 -17.49 -4.61
CA LEU A 86 -15.44 -18.46 -4.04
C LEU A 86 -15.19 -19.85 -4.66
N PRO A 87 -14.74 -20.85 -3.91
CA PRO A 87 -14.58 -22.19 -4.44
C PRO A 87 -15.93 -22.90 -4.56
N VAL A 88 -16.15 -23.53 -5.72
CA VAL A 88 -17.26 -24.44 -6.00
C VAL A 88 -16.67 -25.82 -6.26
N ILE A 89 -17.08 -26.81 -5.48
CA ILE A 89 -16.82 -28.24 -5.75
C ILE A 89 -18.06 -28.84 -6.37
N VAL A 90 -17.89 -29.39 -7.55
CA VAL A 90 -18.99 -29.97 -8.32
C VAL A 90 -19.17 -31.45 -7.97
N LEU A 91 -20.37 -31.87 -7.74
CA LEU A 91 -20.76 -33.29 -7.56
C LEU A 91 -21.30 -33.82 -8.88
N THR A 92 -20.74 -34.92 -9.41
CA THR A 92 -21.23 -35.44 -10.70
C THR A 92 -21.13 -36.96 -10.81
N ALA A 93 -22.14 -37.57 -11.42
CA ALA A 93 -22.11 -38.99 -11.80
C ALA A 93 -21.46 -39.24 -13.18
N GLN A 94 -21.29 -38.18 -14.01
CA GLN A 94 -20.87 -38.33 -15.40
C GLN A 94 -19.39 -37.92 -15.58
N PRO A 95 -18.51 -38.85 -16.04
CA PRO A 95 -17.11 -38.56 -16.27
C PRO A 95 -16.87 -37.42 -17.28
N GLY A 96 -17.70 -37.29 -18.30
CA GLY A 96 -17.58 -36.24 -19.34
C GLY A 96 -17.82 -34.82 -18.83
N HIS A 97 -18.49 -34.63 -17.71
CA HIS A 97 -18.78 -33.31 -17.15
C HIS A 97 -17.61 -32.73 -16.33
N LYS A 98 -16.64 -33.56 -15.93
CA LYS A 98 -15.51 -33.14 -15.09
C LYS A 98 -14.67 -32.00 -15.71
N LEU A 99 -14.24 -32.22 -16.94
CA LEU A 99 -13.43 -31.22 -17.64
C LEU A 99 -14.21 -29.93 -17.91
N ARG A 100 -15.47 -30.06 -18.33
CA ARG A 100 -16.38 -28.93 -18.56
C ARG A 100 -16.62 -28.14 -17.27
N ALA A 101 -16.82 -28.81 -16.13
CA ALA A 101 -17.01 -28.14 -14.84
C ALA A 101 -15.79 -27.27 -14.46
N LEU A 102 -14.58 -27.81 -14.57
CA LEU A 102 -13.35 -27.07 -14.31
C LEU A 102 -13.18 -25.88 -15.26
N GLN A 103 -13.44 -26.07 -16.56
CA GLN A 103 -13.43 -24.97 -17.55
C GLN A 103 -14.47 -23.90 -17.26
N SER A 104 -15.63 -24.30 -16.70
CA SER A 104 -16.69 -23.38 -16.29
C SER A 104 -16.40 -22.67 -14.97
N GLY A 105 -15.32 -23.04 -14.26
CA GLY A 105 -14.81 -22.34 -13.09
C GLY A 105 -14.98 -23.07 -11.76
N ALA A 106 -15.49 -24.30 -11.76
CA ALA A 106 -15.39 -25.17 -10.59
C ALA A 106 -13.91 -25.31 -10.19
N LYS A 107 -13.63 -25.28 -8.90
CA LYS A 107 -12.26 -25.44 -8.40
C LYS A 107 -11.86 -26.90 -8.25
N ASP A 108 -12.86 -27.78 -8.07
CA ASP A 108 -12.68 -29.21 -7.98
C ASP A 108 -13.99 -29.94 -8.31
N PHE A 109 -13.91 -31.27 -8.41
CA PHE A 109 -15.09 -32.13 -8.58
C PHE A 109 -14.99 -33.39 -7.72
N ILE A 110 -16.13 -33.95 -7.36
CA ILE A 110 -16.26 -35.23 -6.67
C ILE A 110 -17.20 -36.13 -7.48
N SER A 111 -16.80 -37.37 -7.69
CA SER A 111 -17.57 -38.35 -8.46
C SER A 111 -18.62 -39.03 -7.58
N LYS A 112 -19.82 -39.16 -8.08
CA LYS A 112 -20.85 -40.04 -7.47
C LYS A 112 -20.59 -41.49 -7.95
N PRO A 113 -20.65 -42.56 -7.09
CA PRO A 113 -21.04 -42.50 -5.67
C PRO A 113 -19.97 -41.84 -4.81
N LEU A 114 -20.37 -41.15 -3.74
CA LEU A 114 -19.51 -40.33 -2.89
C LEU A 114 -18.62 -41.25 -2.03
N ASP A 115 -17.29 -41.09 -2.13
CA ASP A 115 -16.35 -41.62 -1.20
C ASP A 115 -16.16 -40.63 -0.04
N LEU A 116 -16.43 -41.09 1.19
CA LEU A 116 -16.41 -40.22 2.38
C LEU A 116 -15.04 -39.61 2.66
N VAL A 117 -13.96 -40.36 2.41
CA VAL A 117 -12.60 -39.90 2.64
C VAL A 117 -12.20 -38.86 1.60
N GLU A 118 -12.54 -39.11 0.33
CA GLU A 118 -12.32 -38.16 -0.75
C GLU A 118 -13.05 -36.83 -0.51
N VAL A 119 -14.36 -36.90 -0.17
CA VAL A 119 -15.18 -35.71 0.12
C VAL A 119 -14.56 -34.87 1.21
N LYS A 120 -14.24 -35.49 2.38
CA LYS A 120 -13.64 -34.79 3.52
C LYS A 120 -12.31 -34.12 3.15
N THR A 121 -11.44 -34.86 2.46
CA THR A 121 -10.12 -34.36 2.10
C THR A 121 -10.20 -33.19 1.14
N ARG A 122 -11.03 -33.25 0.09
CA ARG A 122 -11.18 -32.18 -0.91
C ARG A 122 -11.82 -30.94 -0.28
N ILE A 123 -12.85 -31.10 0.55
CA ILE A 123 -13.48 -29.98 1.25
C ILE A 123 -12.49 -29.30 2.18
N HIS A 124 -11.74 -30.06 2.98
CA HIS A 124 -10.76 -29.53 3.91
C HIS A 124 -9.70 -28.70 3.17
N ASN A 125 -9.07 -29.27 2.16
CA ASN A 125 -8.04 -28.60 1.37
C ASN A 125 -8.57 -27.32 0.71
N MET A 126 -9.79 -27.38 0.17
CA MET A 126 -10.39 -26.23 -0.50
C MET A 126 -10.72 -25.10 0.48
N LEU A 127 -11.22 -25.43 1.67
CA LEU A 127 -11.49 -24.46 2.71
C LEU A 127 -10.20 -23.85 3.28
N GLU A 128 -9.13 -24.63 3.42
CA GLU A 128 -7.83 -24.10 3.83
C GLU A 128 -7.35 -23.02 2.84
N VAL A 129 -7.37 -23.33 1.56
CA VAL A 129 -7.01 -22.36 0.50
C VAL A 129 -7.91 -21.13 0.56
N ARG A 130 -9.23 -21.33 0.65
CA ARG A 130 -10.20 -20.22 0.72
C ARG A 130 -9.94 -19.27 1.89
N LEU A 131 -9.75 -19.81 3.08
CA LEU A 131 -9.52 -19.02 4.28
C LEU A 131 -8.18 -18.29 4.26
N LEU A 132 -7.14 -18.89 3.64
CA LEU A 132 -5.88 -18.20 3.38
C LEU A 132 -6.06 -17.01 2.42
N TYR A 133 -6.83 -17.18 1.35
CA TYR A 133 -7.17 -16.08 0.43
C TYR A 133 -7.90 -14.94 1.14
N LYS A 134 -8.95 -15.24 1.90
CA LYS A 134 -9.67 -14.23 2.69
C LYS A 134 -8.76 -13.47 3.63
N ARG A 135 -7.86 -14.18 4.28
CA ARG A 135 -6.89 -13.57 5.20
C ARG A 135 -5.90 -12.67 4.47
N LEU A 136 -5.41 -13.10 3.30
CA LEU A 136 -4.53 -12.30 2.46
C LEU A 136 -5.20 -11.01 1.98
N GLU A 137 -6.46 -11.09 1.53
CA GLU A 137 -7.25 -9.91 1.15
C GLU A 137 -7.45 -8.95 2.33
N GLY A 138 -7.71 -9.48 3.54
CA GLY A 138 -7.78 -8.68 4.76
C GLY A 138 -6.49 -7.93 5.04
N TYR A 139 -5.35 -8.62 4.99
CA TYR A 139 -4.04 -7.98 5.19
C TYR A 139 -3.71 -6.93 4.13
N SER A 140 -4.07 -7.18 2.86
CA SER A 140 -3.86 -6.19 1.79
C SER A 140 -4.62 -4.89 2.09
N LYS A 141 -5.90 -5.00 2.46
CA LYS A 141 -6.74 -3.83 2.81
C LYS A 141 -6.23 -3.09 4.05
N ASP A 142 -5.79 -3.82 5.08
CA ASP A 142 -5.24 -3.21 6.29
C ASP A 142 -3.91 -2.51 6.01
N LEU A 143 -3.06 -3.10 5.16
CA LEU A 143 -1.80 -2.50 4.73
C LEU A 143 -2.03 -1.23 3.90
N GLU A 144 -2.97 -1.28 2.94
CA GLU A 144 -3.34 -0.11 2.13
C GLU A 144 -3.80 1.05 3.02
N ARG A 145 -4.68 0.76 3.99
CA ARG A 145 -5.14 1.77 4.97
C ARG A 145 -3.97 2.34 5.77
N ALA A 146 -3.09 1.48 6.29
CA ALA A 146 -1.94 1.92 7.08
C ALA A 146 -0.98 2.79 6.27
N VAL A 147 -0.78 2.47 4.97
CA VAL A 147 0.03 3.29 4.05
C VAL A 147 -0.62 4.66 3.82
N GLU A 148 -1.94 4.72 3.59
CA GLU A 148 -2.66 5.98 3.41
C GLU A 148 -2.56 6.86 4.67
N GLU A 149 -2.80 6.31 5.86
CA GLU A 149 -2.70 7.01 7.14
C GLU A 149 -1.29 7.55 7.36
N ARG A 150 -0.25 6.73 7.18
CA ARG A 150 1.14 7.17 7.34
C ARG A 150 1.57 8.21 6.32
N THR A 151 1.08 8.09 5.09
CA THR A 151 1.37 9.10 4.05
C THR A 151 0.72 10.44 4.37
N ALA A 152 -0.51 10.43 4.91
CA ALA A 152 -1.18 11.65 5.35
C ALA A 152 -0.47 12.31 6.54
N GLU A 153 -0.10 11.53 7.57
CA GLU A 153 0.66 12.01 8.73
C GLU A 153 2.01 12.63 8.31
N LEU A 154 2.73 11.97 7.38
CA LEU A 154 4.01 12.47 6.89
C LEU A 154 3.84 13.80 6.15
N ARG A 155 2.85 13.89 5.26
CA ARG A 155 2.56 15.15 4.53
C ARG A 155 2.21 16.31 5.48
N GLU A 156 1.39 16.03 6.50
CA GLU A 156 1.05 17.03 7.52
C GLU A 156 2.29 17.48 8.31
N SER A 157 3.13 16.52 8.70
CA SER A 157 4.37 16.80 9.42
C SER A 157 5.32 17.64 8.56
N GLU A 158 5.52 17.27 7.29
CA GLU A 158 6.35 18.03 6.34
C GLU A 158 5.82 19.45 6.13
N ALA A 159 4.51 19.61 5.95
CA ALA A 159 3.88 20.94 5.81
C ALA A 159 4.09 21.78 7.05
N ARG A 160 3.95 21.19 8.25
CA ARG A 160 4.19 21.85 9.52
C ARG A 160 5.65 22.29 9.66
N TYR A 161 6.60 21.40 9.37
CA TYR A 161 8.03 21.75 9.41
C TYR A 161 8.35 22.85 8.42
N ARG A 162 7.84 22.77 7.19
CA ARG A 162 8.04 23.81 6.17
C ARG A 162 7.53 25.17 6.65
N SER A 163 6.28 25.21 7.17
CA SER A 163 5.71 26.44 7.69
C SER A 163 6.52 27.03 8.86
N LEU A 164 6.99 26.19 9.79
CA LEU A 164 7.85 26.64 10.89
C LEU A 164 9.18 27.20 10.39
N THR A 165 9.78 26.58 9.38
CA THR A 165 11.03 27.07 8.78
C THR A 165 10.81 28.42 8.09
N GLU A 166 9.71 28.57 7.35
CA GLU A 166 9.36 29.84 6.69
C GLU A 166 9.05 30.97 7.68
N LEU A 167 8.47 30.66 8.85
CA LEU A 167 8.22 31.64 9.90
C LEU A 167 9.49 32.01 10.70
N ALA A 168 10.44 31.10 10.82
CA ALA A 168 11.64 31.27 11.65
C ALA A 168 12.84 31.86 10.89
N SER A 169 12.79 31.88 9.56
CA SER A 169 13.90 32.31 8.70
C SER A 169 13.41 33.05 7.47
N ASP A 170 14.22 34.01 6.98
CA ASP A 170 13.94 34.71 5.73
C ASP A 170 14.17 33.78 4.53
N TRP A 171 15.04 32.80 4.66
CA TRP A 171 15.29 31.78 3.64
C TRP A 171 15.84 30.46 4.20
N TYR A 172 15.61 29.38 3.42
CA TYR A 172 16.14 28.03 3.63
C TYR A 172 16.95 27.60 2.40
N TRP A 173 18.02 26.82 2.60
CA TRP A 173 18.84 26.31 1.52
C TRP A 173 19.36 24.91 1.82
N GLU A 174 19.52 24.12 0.74
CA GLU A 174 20.25 22.86 0.74
C GLU A 174 21.24 22.81 -0.40
N GLN A 175 22.38 22.17 -0.16
CA GLN A 175 23.41 21.90 -1.15
C GLN A 175 23.78 20.42 -1.15
N ASP A 176 24.17 19.91 -2.31
CA ASP A 176 24.75 18.58 -2.45
C ASP A 176 26.21 18.54 -1.94
N GLU A 177 26.84 17.36 -2.07
CA GLU A 177 28.25 17.16 -1.67
C GLU A 177 29.24 17.99 -2.48
N ASN A 178 28.86 18.50 -3.64
CA ASN A 178 29.65 19.34 -4.54
C ASN A 178 29.42 20.85 -4.31
N GLY A 179 28.46 21.19 -3.42
CA GLY A 179 28.09 22.58 -3.12
C GLY A 179 27.03 23.16 -4.09
N ASN A 180 26.40 22.37 -4.93
CA ASN A 180 25.31 22.82 -5.78
C ASN A 180 24.02 22.91 -4.96
N PHE A 181 23.25 23.98 -5.12
CA PHE A 181 21.97 24.12 -4.45
C PHE A 181 20.94 23.11 -5.00
N THR A 182 20.40 22.28 -4.12
CA THR A 182 19.36 21.28 -4.42
C THR A 182 17.98 21.74 -4.01
N SER A 183 17.90 22.64 -3.00
CA SER A 183 16.65 23.23 -2.54
C SER A 183 16.90 24.62 -2.00
N VAL A 184 16.03 25.57 -2.34
CA VAL A 184 16.06 26.94 -1.82
C VAL A 184 14.63 27.47 -1.64
N SER A 185 14.41 28.27 -0.58
CA SER A 185 13.17 28.99 -0.36
C SER A 185 13.43 30.45 0.02
N GLY A 186 12.45 31.31 -0.19
CA GLY A 186 12.61 32.74 0.06
C GLY A 186 13.50 33.46 -0.96
N PRO A 187 13.91 34.71 -0.70
CA PRO A 187 14.65 35.55 -1.66
C PRO A 187 16.14 35.18 -1.76
N VAL A 188 16.52 33.93 -1.52
CA VAL A 188 17.93 33.45 -1.54
C VAL A 188 18.64 33.82 -2.85
N LEU A 189 17.97 33.66 -3.97
CA LEU A 189 18.55 33.93 -5.29
C LEU A 189 18.89 35.39 -5.49
N GLU A 190 18.00 36.30 -5.06
CA GLU A 190 18.25 37.74 -5.11
C GLU A 190 19.30 38.16 -4.10
N MET A 191 19.29 37.56 -2.91
CA MET A 191 20.21 37.84 -1.81
C MET A 191 21.63 37.32 -2.09
N LEU A 192 21.75 36.10 -2.65
CA LEU A 192 23.05 35.55 -3.09
C LEU A 192 23.48 36.10 -4.44
N GLY A 193 22.61 36.81 -5.16
CA GLY A 193 22.84 37.34 -6.50
C GLY A 193 22.98 36.25 -7.57
N ILE A 194 22.39 35.11 -7.35
CA ILE A 194 22.33 33.98 -8.29
C ILE A 194 21.12 34.22 -9.18
N GLN A 195 21.29 34.25 -10.49
CA GLN A 195 20.14 34.32 -11.42
C GLN A 195 19.47 32.96 -11.52
N VAL A 196 18.12 32.94 -11.63
CA VAL A 196 17.29 31.73 -11.66
C VAL A 196 17.66 30.76 -12.80
N ASP A 197 18.25 31.25 -13.89
CA ASP A 197 18.69 30.44 -15.03
C ASP A 197 19.84 29.45 -14.70
N THR A 198 20.47 29.58 -13.54
CA THR A 198 21.60 28.73 -13.15
C THR A 198 21.17 27.44 -12.42
N LEU A 199 19.90 27.29 -12.05
CA LEU A 199 19.36 26.06 -11.40
C LEU A 199 19.05 24.92 -12.38
N ALA A 200 19.07 25.17 -13.70
CA ALA A 200 18.64 24.23 -14.73
C ALA A 200 19.75 23.52 -15.51
N GLY A 201 20.98 23.54 -15.06
CA GLY A 201 22.10 22.78 -15.65
C GLY A 201 23.37 23.60 -15.90
N ASP A 202 24.50 23.01 -15.56
CA ASP A 202 25.88 23.45 -15.86
C ASP A 202 26.35 24.86 -15.40
N GLY A 203 25.62 25.53 -14.55
CA GLY A 203 25.94 26.85 -14.05
C GLY A 203 27.00 26.84 -12.96
N LYS A 204 28.26 27.06 -13.30
CA LYS A 204 29.20 27.66 -12.37
C LYS A 204 28.57 28.91 -11.80
N ALA A 205 28.35 28.97 -10.48
CA ALA A 205 27.89 30.18 -9.81
C ALA A 205 28.77 31.35 -10.27
N THR A 206 28.19 32.25 -11.06
CA THR A 206 28.88 33.44 -11.50
C THR A 206 29.24 34.23 -10.26
N ASP A 207 30.50 34.55 -10.11
CA ASP A 207 31.06 35.26 -8.97
C ASP A 207 30.37 36.63 -8.87
N VAL A 208 29.39 36.72 -8.00
CA VAL A 208 28.60 37.94 -7.83
C VAL A 208 29.39 38.88 -6.94
N ALA A 209 29.84 40.00 -7.50
CA ALA A 209 30.54 41.04 -6.81
C ALA A 209 29.80 41.55 -5.56
N GLY A 210 30.54 41.97 -4.55
CA GLY A 210 29.98 42.64 -3.39
C GLY A 210 30.05 41.88 -2.07
N TRP A 211 30.58 40.67 -2.06
CA TRP A 211 30.78 39.89 -0.85
C TRP A 211 32.04 40.30 -0.07
N ASN A 212 32.01 40.16 1.26
CA ASN A 212 33.22 40.24 2.07
C ASN A 212 34.03 38.93 1.93
N GLU A 213 35.16 38.98 1.24
CA GLU A 213 35.98 37.80 0.94
C GLU A 213 36.51 37.08 2.18
N ALA A 214 36.81 37.79 3.25
CA ALA A 214 37.25 37.16 4.50
C ALA A 214 36.16 36.34 5.16
N GLU A 215 34.91 36.84 5.18
CA GLU A 215 33.77 36.11 5.69
C GLU A 215 33.44 34.88 4.80
N ARG A 216 33.56 35.03 3.47
CA ARG A 216 33.35 33.97 2.50
C ARG A 216 34.37 32.82 2.65
N GLU A 217 35.62 33.13 2.87
CA GLU A 217 36.66 32.13 3.07
C GLU A 217 36.50 31.37 4.39
N GLN A 218 36.10 32.04 5.45
CA GLN A 218 35.77 31.39 6.73
C GLN A 218 34.59 30.46 6.61
N LEU A 219 33.53 30.86 5.90
CA LEU A 219 32.37 30.00 5.66
C LEU A 219 32.73 28.77 4.83
N ARG A 220 33.55 28.97 3.76
CA ARG A 220 34.07 27.86 2.95
C ARG A 220 34.92 26.89 3.79
N ALA A 221 35.74 27.39 4.68
CA ALA A 221 36.55 26.55 5.58
C ALA A 221 35.67 25.70 6.50
N ALA A 222 34.61 26.26 7.09
CA ALA A 222 33.65 25.52 7.92
C ALA A 222 32.90 24.45 7.12
N ILE A 223 32.45 24.77 5.92
CA ILE A 223 31.77 23.81 5.01
C ILE A 223 32.74 22.69 4.61
N SER A 224 33.98 23.02 4.22
CA SER A 224 34.98 22.03 3.84
C SER A 224 35.37 21.11 5.01
N ALA A 225 35.40 21.64 6.24
CA ALA A 225 35.64 20.87 7.46
C ALA A 225 34.43 20.03 7.91
N ARG A 226 33.29 20.13 7.21
CA ARG A 226 32.01 19.47 7.54
C ARG A 226 31.57 19.78 8.97
N GLN A 227 31.75 21.01 9.43
CA GLN A 227 31.36 21.48 10.77
C GLN A 227 30.06 22.28 10.69
N PRO A 228 29.13 22.13 11.67
CA PRO A 228 27.99 23.02 11.79
C PRO A 228 28.47 24.43 12.14
N PHE A 229 27.77 25.43 11.62
CA PHE A 229 27.97 26.83 11.98
C PHE A 229 26.61 27.47 12.32
N LEU A 230 26.63 28.34 13.32
CA LEU A 230 25.43 29.03 13.81
C LEU A 230 25.67 30.54 13.78
N ASP A 231 24.64 31.30 13.37
CA ASP A 231 24.60 32.76 13.35
C ASP A 231 25.86 33.40 12.70
N PHE A 232 26.39 32.72 11.68
CA PHE A 232 27.59 33.21 10.98
C PHE A 232 27.26 34.56 10.31
N PRO A 233 27.97 35.64 10.63
CA PRO A 233 27.75 36.96 10.03
C PRO A 233 28.24 36.94 8.58
N PHE A 234 27.41 37.45 7.68
CA PHE A 234 27.69 37.47 6.26
C PHE A 234 27.19 38.78 5.65
N SER A 235 28.03 39.51 4.99
CA SER A 235 27.69 40.82 4.46
C SER A 235 27.90 40.95 2.96
N ARG A 236 26.98 41.67 2.32
CA ARG A 236 27.02 41.94 0.86
C ARG A 236 26.68 43.40 0.59
N VAL A 237 27.33 43.98 -0.41
CA VAL A 237 26.93 45.24 -1.02
C VAL A 237 26.11 44.94 -2.27
N GLY A 238 24.81 45.34 -2.27
CA GLY A 238 23.95 45.16 -3.40
C GLY A 238 24.34 46.04 -4.61
N SER A 239 23.69 45.79 -5.76
CA SER A 239 23.83 46.63 -6.95
C SER A 239 23.35 48.08 -6.73
N ASP A 240 22.55 48.31 -5.71
CA ASP A 240 22.09 49.60 -5.20
C ASP A 240 23.12 50.32 -4.30
N GLY A 241 24.29 49.74 -4.08
CA GLY A 241 25.32 50.26 -3.20
C GLY A 241 25.02 50.11 -1.69
N VAL A 242 23.91 49.50 -1.34
CA VAL A 242 23.51 49.31 0.06
C VAL A 242 24.17 48.06 0.64
N ARG A 243 24.80 48.18 1.77
CA ARG A 243 25.40 47.06 2.52
C ARG A 243 24.30 46.40 3.34
N ARG A 244 24.00 45.11 3.03
CA ARG A 244 23.07 44.27 3.80
C ARG A 244 23.86 43.28 4.64
N GLN A 245 23.40 43.01 5.83
CA GLN A 245 23.96 42.02 6.75
C GLN A 245 23.03 40.87 6.93
N TYR A 246 23.57 39.68 6.92
CA TYR A 246 22.84 38.43 7.06
C TYR A 246 23.45 37.60 8.19
N ARG A 247 22.62 36.76 8.81
CA ARG A 247 23.10 35.67 9.68
C ARG A 247 22.71 34.36 9.03
N VAL A 248 23.68 33.49 8.86
CA VAL A 248 23.50 32.20 8.19
C VAL A 248 23.90 31.09 9.16
N SER A 249 23.01 30.09 9.25
CA SER A 249 23.28 28.88 10.03
C SER A 249 23.20 27.67 9.11
N GLY A 250 24.10 26.70 9.29
CA GLY A 250 24.12 25.51 8.46
C GLY A 250 24.67 24.28 9.17
N GLN A 251 24.23 23.12 8.76
CA GLN A 251 24.73 21.86 9.28
C GLN A 251 24.95 20.84 8.16
N PRO A 252 25.98 19.97 8.30
CA PRO A 252 26.22 18.90 7.34
C PRO A 252 25.13 17.86 7.40
N MET A 253 24.79 17.29 6.24
CA MET A 253 23.85 16.18 6.09
C MET A 253 24.61 14.89 5.81
N PHE A 254 24.15 13.79 6.42
CA PHE A 254 24.69 12.46 6.25
C PHE A 254 23.59 11.47 5.90
N ASN A 255 23.88 10.51 5.04
CA ASN A 255 22.98 9.41 4.72
C ASN A 255 22.98 8.35 5.84
N GLN A 256 22.14 7.31 5.69
CA GLN A 256 22.03 6.21 6.66
C GLN A 256 23.35 5.42 6.87
N SER A 257 24.27 5.49 5.90
CA SER A 257 25.60 4.87 5.97
C SER A 257 26.68 5.83 6.49
N CYS A 258 26.30 6.94 7.14
CA CYS A 258 27.19 8.00 7.62
C CYS A 258 28.04 8.67 6.51
N GLY A 259 27.67 8.52 5.24
CA GLY A 259 28.29 9.22 4.12
C GLY A 259 27.78 10.66 4.04
N PHE A 260 28.71 11.62 3.86
CA PHE A 260 28.35 13.02 3.67
C PHE A 260 27.59 13.20 2.34
N VAL A 261 26.46 13.92 2.39
CA VAL A 261 25.58 14.14 1.23
C VAL A 261 25.35 15.62 0.93
N GLY A 262 25.88 16.51 1.76
CA GLY A 262 25.75 17.94 1.54
C GLY A 262 25.51 18.74 2.80
N TYR A 263 24.98 19.95 2.64
CA TYR A 263 24.63 20.88 3.72
C TYR A 263 23.20 21.34 3.60
N ARG A 264 22.61 21.68 4.74
CA ARG A 264 21.36 22.44 4.80
C ARG A 264 21.45 23.55 5.82
N GLY A 265 20.74 24.63 5.58
CA GLY A 265 20.79 25.76 6.48
C GLY A 265 19.64 26.74 6.30
N ILE A 266 19.66 27.73 7.16
CA ILE A 266 18.75 28.86 7.17
C ILE A 266 19.51 30.15 7.19
N GLY A 267 18.89 31.24 6.77
CA GLY A 267 19.46 32.56 6.90
C GLY A 267 18.38 33.61 7.20
N VAL A 268 18.79 34.67 7.82
CA VAL A 268 17.95 35.81 8.12
C VAL A 268 18.67 37.12 7.75
N GLU A 269 17.94 38.11 7.25
CA GLU A 269 18.44 39.44 7.03
C GLU A 269 18.43 40.23 8.35
N VAL A 270 19.61 40.77 8.73
CA VAL A 270 19.70 41.63 9.91
C VAL A 270 19.35 43.06 9.49
N SER A 271 18.06 43.39 9.60
CA SER A 271 17.60 44.76 9.39
C SER A 271 18.20 45.67 10.46
N THR A 272 19.05 46.58 10.08
CA THR A 272 19.43 47.72 10.96
C THR A 272 18.18 48.60 11.08
N ARG A 273 17.38 48.38 12.13
CA ARG A 273 16.38 49.41 12.54
C ARG A 273 17.15 50.70 12.85
N LYS A 274 16.95 51.71 12.01
CA LYS A 274 17.29 53.10 12.34
C LYS A 274 16.43 53.62 13.45
#